data_8c5844e641949aa7b9ec416968c1d5f7
#
_entry.id   8c5844e641949aa7b9ec416968c1d5f7
#
_cell.length_a   1.000
_cell.length_b   1.000
_cell.length_c   1.000
_cell.angle_alpha   90.00
_cell.angle_beta   90.00
_cell.angle_gamma   90.00
#
_symmetry.space_group_name_H-M   'P 1'
#
loop_
_entity.id
_entity.type
_entity.pdbx_description
1 polymer ?
#
loop_
_entity_poly.entity_id
_entity_poly.type
_entity_poly.pdbx_seq_one_letter_code
_entity_poly.pdbx_strand_id
1 'polypeptide(L)'
;MEKEITKNRQATEMTLITAVNDIIEESGFEGLGINAVAAKAKVSKMLIYRYFNSLDGLIAAYIQQNDYWINFDEELPDQAHLATFIKQIFKRQIMWLRENYTLKRLYRWELTTDNKFVKELRNKREEKGIWLVEAVSKLSKHPKKEIAAMASIITAAISYLALLEENCPVYNGLKIQQESGWE
;
A
#
# COMPACT_ATOMS: atom_id res chain seq x y z
N MET A 1 -32.32 -13.71 -5.06
CA MET A 1 -31.84 -13.21 -6.35
C MET A 1 -30.83 -12.06 -6.18
N GLU A 2 -31.16 -10.97 -5.49
CA GLU A 2 -30.24 -9.83 -5.28
C GLU A 2 -28.97 -10.19 -4.48
N LYS A 3 -29.10 -10.96 -3.38
CA LYS A 3 -27.95 -11.46 -2.60
C LYS A 3 -27.04 -12.42 -3.37
N GLU A 4 -27.58 -13.19 -4.30
CA GLU A 4 -26.83 -14.16 -5.11
C GLU A 4 -26.06 -13.45 -6.24
N ILE A 5 -26.64 -12.43 -6.86
CA ILE A 5 -25.99 -11.55 -7.85
C ILE A 5 -24.82 -10.79 -7.18
N THR A 6 -25.01 -10.25 -5.98
CA THR A 6 -23.98 -9.54 -5.22
C THR A 6 -22.82 -10.47 -4.83
N LYS A 7 -23.12 -11.70 -4.41
CA LYS A 7 -22.11 -12.71 -4.06
C LYS A 7 -21.27 -13.12 -5.29
N ASN A 8 -21.92 -13.26 -6.44
CA ASN A 8 -21.22 -13.60 -7.70
C ASN A 8 -20.34 -12.44 -8.18
N ARG A 9 -20.77 -11.18 -7.99
CA ARG A 9 -19.99 -10.00 -8.28
C ARG A 9 -18.73 -9.93 -7.43
N GLN A 10 -18.86 -10.03 -6.10
CA GLN A 10 -17.72 -10.00 -5.17
C GLN A 10 -16.71 -11.11 -5.47
N ALA A 11 -17.17 -12.34 -5.75
CA ALA A 11 -16.31 -13.44 -6.13
C ALA A 11 -15.52 -13.14 -7.41
N THR A 12 -16.16 -12.52 -8.41
CA THR A 12 -15.50 -12.14 -9.67
C THR A 12 -14.49 -10.99 -9.46
N GLU A 13 -14.83 -9.99 -8.64
CA GLU A 13 -13.91 -8.90 -8.28
C GLU A 13 -12.67 -9.45 -7.59
N MET A 14 -12.82 -10.35 -6.62
CA MET A 14 -11.69 -11.02 -5.96
C MET A 14 -10.84 -11.84 -6.92
N THR A 15 -11.47 -12.59 -7.84
CA THR A 15 -10.74 -13.36 -8.86
C THR A 15 -9.89 -12.46 -9.76
N LEU A 16 -10.41 -11.30 -10.14
CA LEU A 16 -9.67 -10.31 -10.93
C LEU A 16 -8.50 -9.70 -10.14
N ILE A 17 -8.70 -9.39 -8.86
CA ILE A 17 -7.65 -8.85 -7.98
C ILE A 17 -6.55 -9.90 -7.75
N THR A 18 -6.93 -11.16 -7.51
CA THR A 18 -5.96 -12.26 -7.38
C THR A 18 -5.15 -12.44 -8.66
N ALA A 19 -5.79 -12.35 -9.84
CA ALA A 19 -5.10 -12.45 -11.12
C ALA A 19 -4.05 -11.33 -11.33
N VAL A 20 -4.29 -10.12 -10.80
CA VAL A 20 -3.28 -9.04 -10.80
C VAL A 20 -2.06 -9.47 -9.98
N ASN A 21 -2.26 -9.99 -8.76
CA ASN A 21 -1.18 -10.48 -7.91
C ASN A 21 -0.35 -11.54 -8.63
N ASP A 22 -1.02 -12.58 -9.13
CA ASP A 22 -0.36 -13.72 -9.79
C ASP A 22 0.48 -13.29 -10.99
N ILE A 23 -0.03 -12.36 -11.82
CA ILE A 23 0.72 -11.85 -12.98
C ILE A 23 1.96 -11.08 -12.54
N ILE A 24 1.85 -10.24 -11.51
CA ILE A 24 3.00 -9.46 -11.01
C ILE A 24 4.06 -10.41 -10.43
N GLU A 25 3.67 -11.47 -9.74
CA GLU A 25 4.59 -12.48 -9.20
C GLU A 25 5.29 -13.26 -10.32
N GLU A 26 4.54 -13.68 -11.34
CA GLU A 26 5.06 -14.52 -12.44
C GLU A 26 5.88 -13.75 -13.47
N SER A 27 5.41 -12.56 -13.86
CA SER A 27 5.90 -11.82 -15.04
C SER A 27 6.30 -10.39 -14.77
N GLY A 28 6.19 -9.93 -13.52
CA GLY A 28 6.42 -8.54 -13.16
C GLY A 28 5.27 -7.62 -13.56
N PHE A 29 5.47 -6.33 -13.27
CA PHE A 29 4.48 -5.30 -13.60
C PHE A 29 4.26 -5.16 -15.10
N GLU A 30 5.29 -5.41 -15.89
CA GLU A 30 5.28 -5.35 -17.35
C GLU A 30 4.35 -6.40 -17.98
N GLY A 31 4.07 -7.48 -17.24
CA GLY A 31 3.10 -8.50 -17.65
C GLY A 31 1.64 -8.08 -17.48
N LEU A 32 1.37 -6.99 -16.77
CA LEU A 32 0.01 -6.52 -16.55
C LEU A 32 -0.59 -5.91 -17.81
N GLY A 33 -1.70 -6.48 -18.22
CA GLY A 33 -2.50 -5.98 -19.33
C GLY A 33 -3.92 -6.49 -19.20
N ILE A 34 -4.88 -5.75 -19.79
CA ILE A 34 -6.31 -6.08 -19.65
C ILE A 34 -6.65 -7.48 -20.15
N ASN A 35 -5.98 -7.91 -21.25
CA ASN A 35 -6.18 -9.24 -21.83
C ASN A 35 -5.48 -10.32 -20.97
N ALA A 36 -4.29 -10.04 -20.43
CA ALA A 36 -3.57 -10.95 -19.56
C ALA A 36 -4.36 -11.23 -18.28
N VAL A 37 -4.87 -10.18 -17.64
CA VAL A 37 -5.68 -10.31 -16.42
C VAL A 37 -6.98 -11.06 -16.69
N ALA A 38 -7.70 -10.74 -17.78
CA ALA A 38 -8.93 -11.42 -18.15
C ALA A 38 -8.70 -12.92 -18.41
N ALA A 39 -7.62 -13.26 -19.13
CA ALA A 39 -7.23 -14.63 -19.40
C ALA A 39 -6.83 -15.39 -18.11
N LYS A 40 -6.01 -14.79 -17.24
CA LYS A 40 -5.59 -15.35 -15.97
C LYS A 40 -6.78 -15.61 -15.04
N ALA A 41 -7.68 -14.65 -14.93
CA ALA A 41 -8.91 -14.73 -14.14
C ALA A 41 -9.98 -15.63 -14.79
N LYS A 42 -9.80 -16.08 -16.04
CA LYS A 42 -10.78 -16.86 -16.83
C LYS A 42 -12.15 -16.15 -16.92
N VAL A 43 -12.16 -14.84 -17.07
CA VAL A 43 -13.37 -14.03 -17.21
C VAL A 43 -13.29 -13.11 -18.42
N SER A 44 -14.45 -12.57 -18.84
CA SER A 44 -14.49 -11.57 -19.90
C SER A 44 -13.84 -10.27 -19.47
N LYS A 45 -13.02 -9.65 -20.34
CA LYS A 45 -12.44 -8.33 -20.10
C LYS A 45 -13.48 -7.23 -19.87
N MET A 46 -14.72 -7.41 -20.35
CA MET A 46 -15.83 -6.49 -20.08
C MET A 46 -16.13 -6.36 -18.58
N LEU A 47 -15.83 -7.40 -17.76
CA LEU A 47 -16.02 -7.34 -16.31
C LEU A 47 -15.00 -6.43 -15.64
N ILE A 48 -13.78 -6.32 -16.18
CA ILE A 48 -12.80 -5.34 -15.69
C ILE A 48 -13.33 -3.92 -15.88
N TYR A 49 -13.83 -3.60 -17.07
CA TYR A 49 -14.44 -2.29 -17.33
C TYR A 49 -15.68 -2.04 -16.46
N ARG A 50 -16.54 -3.06 -16.32
CA ARG A 50 -17.78 -2.95 -15.55
C ARG A 50 -17.56 -2.72 -14.07
N TYR A 51 -16.54 -3.37 -13.45
CA TYR A 51 -16.35 -3.32 -12.02
C TYR A 51 -15.30 -2.29 -11.58
N PHE A 52 -14.29 -2.08 -12.42
CA PHE A 52 -13.14 -1.24 -12.08
C PHE A 52 -12.92 -0.05 -13.03
N ASN A 53 -13.74 0.10 -14.07
CA ASN A 53 -13.65 1.12 -15.12
C ASN A 53 -12.43 1.02 -16.04
N SER A 54 -11.30 0.51 -15.57
CA SER A 54 -10.05 0.37 -16.33
C SER A 54 -9.12 -0.63 -15.68
N LEU A 55 -8.01 -0.95 -16.33
CA LEU A 55 -6.91 -1.70 -15.72
C LEU A 55 -6.32 -0.94 -14.53
N ASP A 56 -6.10 0.38 -14.65
CA ASP A 56 -5.58 1.21 -13.55
C ASP A 56 -6.52 1.20 -12.34
N GLY A 57 -7.84 1.21 -12.57
CA GLY A 57 -8.83 1.08 -11.50
C GLY A 57 -8.76 -0.27 -10.79
N LEU A 58 -8.51 -1.35 -11.53
CA LEU A 58 -8.30 -2.67 -10.94
C LEU A 58 -6.99 -2.74 -10.14
N ILE A 59 -5.91 -2.17 -10.68
CA ILE A 59 -4.62 -2.08 -9.97
C ILE A 59 -4.77 -1.25 -8.68
N ALA A 60 -5.47 -0.12 -8.75
CA ALA A 60 -5.73 0.72 -7.57
C ALA A 60 -6.56 -0.02 -6.51
N ALA A 61 -7.54 -0.85 -6.91
CA ALA A 61 -8.30 -1.69 -5.99
C ALA A 61 -7.40 -2.76 -5.33
N TYR A 62 -6.48 -3.37 -6.09
CA TYR A 62 -5.48 -4.29 -5.54
C TYR A 62 -4.59 -3.60 -4.50
N ILE A 63 -4.03 -2.41 -4.83
CA ILE A 63 -3.20 -1.63 -3.90
C ILE A 63 -4.01 -1.29 -2.65
N GLN A 64 -5.24 -0.81 -2.79
CA GLN A 64 -6.09 -0.44 -1.65
C GLN A 64 -6.31 -1.61 -0.68
N GLN A 65 -6.52 -2.82 -1.17
CA GLN A 65 -6.70 -4.00 -0.31
C GLN A 65 -5.44 -4.39 0.45
N ASN A 66 -4.27 -4.09 -0.12
CA ASN A 66 -2.97 -4.48 0.44
C ASN A 66 -2.19 -3.31 1.04
N ASP A 67 -2.74 -2.11 1.05
CA ASP A 67 -2.04 -0.93 1.56
C ASP A 67 -2.04 -0.89 3.08
N TYR A 68 -0.86 -0.76 3.66
CA TYR A 68 -0.68 -0.74 5.11
C TYR A 68 -1.42 0.44 5.76
N TRP A 69 -1.28 1.65 5.19
CA TRP A 69 -1.83 2.85 5.81
C TRP A 69 -3.34 3.00 5.63
N ILE A 70 -3.88 2.63 4.47
CA ILE A 70 -5.33 2.66 4.21
C ILE A 70 -6.06 1.69 5.14
N ASN A 71 -5.46 0.51 5.38
CA ASN A 71 -6.04 -0.53 6.21
C ASN A 71 -5.63 -0.44 7.70
N PHE A 72 -4.89 0.61 8.07
CA PHE A 72 -4.54 0.85 9.45
C PHE A 72 -5.80 1.14 10.29
N ASP A 73 -6.10 0.28 11.26
CA ASP A 73 -7.28 0.34 12.13
C ASP A 73 -6.91 -0.08 13.56
N GLU A 74 -5.96 0.64 14.16
CA GLU A 74 -5.54 0.36 15.53
C GLU A 74 -6.00 1.46 16.47
N GLU A 75 -6.44 1.07 17.66
CA GLU A 75 -6.73 2.00 18.75
C GLU A 75 -5.44 2.65 19.26
N LEU A 76 -5.51 3.94 19.48
CA LEU A 76 -4.38 4.67 20.03
C LEU A 76 -4.21 4.34 21.52
N PRO A 77 -2.98 4.14 22.00
CA PRO A 77 -2.71 3.91 23.40
C PRO A 77 -2.85 5.22 24.21
N ASP A 78 -2.66 5.11 25.51
CA ASP A 78 -2.44 6.27 26.36
C ASP A 78 -1.09 6.95 26.10
N GLN A 79 -0.87 8.11 26.72
CA GLN A 79 0.35 8.90 26.54
C GLN A 79 1.63 8.12 26.96
N ALA A 80 1.56 7.29 27.99
CA ALA A 80 2.73 6.55 28.49
C ALA A 80 3.25 5.52 27.48
N HIS A 81 2.37 4.93 26.69
CA HIS A 81 2.68 3.89 25.71
C HIS A 81 2.84 4.42 24.27
N LEU A 82 2.61 5.71 24.06
CA LEU A 82 2.59 6.31 22.73
C LEU A 82 3.90 6.12 21.94
N ALA A 83 5.06 6.35 22.58
CA ALA A 83 6.35 6.21 21.91
C ALA A 83 6.61 4.77 21.43
N THR A 84 6.28 3.78 22.26
CA THR A 84 6.38 2.36 21.90
C THR A 84 5.44 2.00 20.77
N PHE A 85 4.21 2.50 20.81
CA PHE A 85 3.21 2.30 19.77
C PHE A 85 3.67 2.87 18.41
N ILE A 86 4.15 4.11 18.38
CA ILE A 86 4.67 4.74 17.15
C ILE A 86 5.85 3.95 16.58
N LYS A 87 6.79 3.51 17.43
CA LYS A 87 7.90 2.66 17.01
C LYS A 87 7.41 1.35 16.39
N GLN A 88 6.40 0.71 16.97
CA GLN A 88 5.81 -0.53 16.46
C GLN A 88 5.10 -0.33 15.11
N ILE A 89 4.37 0.78 14.92
CA ILE A 89 3.73 1.11 13.64
C ILE A 89 4.78 1.14 12.53
N PHE A 90 5.86 1.91 12.70
CA PHE A 90 6.89 2.01 11.68
C PHE A 90 7.64 0.70 11.45
N LYS A 91 7.91 -0.09 12.50
CA LYS A 91 8.50 -1.43 12.34
C LYS A 91 7.59 -2.35 11.51
N ARG A 92 6.28 -2.35 11.76
CA ARG A 92 5.32 -3.13 10.96
C ARG A 92 5.25 -2.65 9.52
N GLN A 93 5.29 -1.34 9.28
CA GLN A 93 5.34 -0.79 7.93
C GLN A 93 6.59 -1.25 7.18
N ILE A 94 7.76 -1.24 7.85
CA ILE A 94 9.02 -1.73 7.27
C ILE A 94 8.87 -3.20 6.88
N MET A 95 8.46 -4.06 7.79
CA MET A 95 8.28 -5.50 7.55
C MET A 95 7.29 -5.73 6.40
N TRP A 96 6.12 -5.10 6.48
CA TRP A 96 5.10 -5.21 5.46
C TRP A 96 5.61 -4.87 4.06
N LEU A 97 6.31 -3.76 3.92
CA LEU A 97 6.80 -3.32 2.62
C LEU A 97 7.97 -4.18 2.13
N ARG A 98 8.86 -4.64 3.01
CA ARG A 98 10.00 -5.50 2.65
C ARG A 98 9.55 -6.90 2.22
N GLU A 99 8.56 -7.47 2.87
CA GLU A 99 8.03 -8.81 2.57
C GLU A 99 7.17 -8.86 1.30
N ASN A 100 6.62 -7.71 0.87
CA ASN A 100 5.71 -7.65 -0.26
C ASN A 100 6.37 -7.12 -1.54
N TYR A 101 7.11 -7.97 -2.23
CA TYR A 101 7.78 -7.64 -3.50
C TYR A 101 6.84 -7.03 -4.54
N THR A 102 5.65 -7.59 -4.69
CA THR A 102 4.60 -7.10 -5.60
C THR A 102 4.21 -5.66 -5.29
N LEU A 103 4.03 -5.34 -4.00
CA LEU A 103 3.70 -3.97 -3.58
C LEU A 103 4.83 -3.00 -3.86
N LYS A 104 6.10 -3.37 -3.68
CA LYS A 104 7.24 -2.51 -4.03
C LYS A 104 7.17 -2.06 -5.50
N ARG A 105 6.85 -2.98 -6.41
CA ARG A 105 6.70 -2.67 -7.84
C ARG A 105 5.51 -1.74 -8.09
N LEU A 106 4.40 -1.97 -7.42
CA LEU A 106 3.22 -1.12 -7.54
C LEU A 106 3.43 0.27 -6.94
N TYR A 107 4.17 0.38 -5.83
CA TYR A 107 4.55 1.68 -5.27
C TYR A 107 5.44 2.48 -6.24
N ARG A 108 6.38 1.83 -6.96
CA ARG A 108 7.16 2.48 -8.02
C ARG A 108 6.28 2.96 -9.17
N TRP A 109 5.35 2.12 -9.62
CA TRP A 109 4.38 2.50 -10.65
C TRP A 109 3.54 3.70 -10.22
N GLU A 110 3.07 3.74 -9.00
CA GLU A 110 2.28 4.84 -8.45
C GLU A 110 3.03 6.19 -8.51
N LEU A 111 4.34 6.19 -8.30
CA LEU A 111 5.15 7.41 -8.36
C LEU A 111 5.23 8.02 -9.78
N THR A 112 5.08 7.19 -10.81
CA THR A 112 5.21 7.60 -12.22
C THR A 112 3.86 7.77 -12.92
N THR A 113 2.76 7.43 -12.24
CA THR A 113 1.41 7.44 -12.81
C THR A 113 0.62 8.62 -12.28
N ASP A 114 -0.04 9.35 -13.19
CA ASP A 114 -0.96 10.44 -12.86
C ASP A 114 -2.35 10.15 -13.40
N ASN A 115 -3.15 9.41 -12.63
CA ASN A 115 -4.54 9.13 -12.94
C ASN A 115 -5.46 9.33 -11.72
N LYS A 116 -6.77 9.36 -11.96
CA LYS A 116 -7.76 9.62 -10.90
C LYS A 116 -7.74 8.57 -9.78
N PHE A 117 -7.48 7.29 -10.09
CA PHE A 117 -7.49 6.21 -9.10
C PHE A 117 -6.30 6.31 -8.15
N VAL A 118 -5.12 6.67 -8.67
CA VAL A 118 -3.94 6.94 -7.85
C VAL A 118 -4.15 8.17 -6.97
N LYS A 119 -4.79 9.23 -7.49
CA LYS A 119 -5.17 10.40 -6.68
C LYS A 119 -6.11 10.02 -5.54
N GLU A 120 -7.12 9.19 -5.81
CA GLU A 120 -8.04 8.69 -4.78
C GLU A 120 -7.32 7.86 -3.70
N LEU A 121 -6.37 6.99 -4.08
CA LEU A 121 -5.54 6.25 -3.11
C LEU A 121 -4.71 7.19 -2.22
N ARG A 122 -4.04 8.18 -2.84
CA ARG A 122 -3.25 9.18 -2.11
C ARG A 122 -4.12 9.96 -1.13
N ASN A 123 -5.31 10.38 -1.54
CA ASN A 123 -6.25 11.07 -0.66
C ASN A 123 -6.66 10.22 0.55
N LYS A 124 -6.94 8.92 0.36
CA LYS A 124 -7.26 8.02 1.47
C LYS A 124 -6.10 7.87 2.46
N ARG A 125 -4.86 7.75 1.96
CA ARG A 125 -3.68 7.72 2.82
C ARG A 125 -3.50 9.04 3.57
N GLU A 126 -3.73 10.17 2.90
CA GLU A 126 -3.65 11.51 3.49
C GLU A 126 -4.68 11.69 4.61
N GLU A 127 -5.92 11.28 4.41
CA GLU A 127 -6.97 11.32 5.44
C GLU A 127 -6.56 10.54 6.69
N LYS A 128 -6.04 9.31 6.53
CA LYS A 128 -5.52 8.51 7.65
C LYS A 128 -4.30 9.16 8.31
N GLY A 129 -3.38 9.70 7.52
CA GLY A 129 -2.20 10.41 8.01
C GLY A 129 -2.56 11.65 8.83
N ILE A 130 -3.48 12.49 8.36
CA ILE A 130 -3.98 13.66 9.07
C ILE A 130 -4.59 13.24 10.41
N TRP A 131 -5.46 12.24 10.41
CA TRP A 131 -6.09 11.71 11.63
C TRP A 131 -5.03 11.26 12.66
N LEU A 132 -4.05 10.45 12.22
CA LEU A 132 -3.01 9.94 13.11
C LEU A 132 -2.13 11.07 13.67
N VAL A 133 -1.72 12.02 12.82
CA VAL A 133 -0.93 13.19 13.22
C VAL A 133 -1.68 14.03 14.26
N GLU A 134 -2.98 14.26 14.07
CA GLU A 134 -3.80 15.01 15.04
C GLU A 134 -3.90 14.28 16.38
N ALA A 135 -4.11 12.98 16.36
CA ALA A 135 -4.23 12.17 17.55
C ALA A 135 -2.90 12.10 18.33
N VAL A 136 -1.79 11.86 17.64
CA VAL A 136 -0.45 11.87 18.23
C VAL A 136 -0.10 13.24 18.80
N SER A 137 -0.41 14.32 18.08
CA SER A 137 -0.20 15.69 18.55
C SER A 137 -0.94 15.97 19.87
N LYS A 138 -2.21 15.57 19.96
CA LYS A 138 -3.02 15.73 21.20
C LYS A 138 -2.43 14.93 22.38
N LEU A 139 -2.04 13.69 22.13
CA LEU A 139 -1.51 12.81 23.19
C LEU A 139 -0.10 13.23 23.63
N SER A 140 0.77 13.59 22.70
CA SER A 140 2.16 13.97 22.98
C SER A 140 2.33 15.40 23.45
N LYS A 141 1.32 16.25 23.24
CA LYS A 141 1.36 17.72 23.45
C LYS A 141 2.41 18.45 22.59
N HIS A 142 2.89 17.83 21.52
CA HIS A 142 3.76 18.47 20.54
C HIS A 142 2.96 19.13 19.42
N PRO A 143 3.48 20.22 18.80
CA PRO A 143 2.80 20.89 17.70
C PRO A 143 2.50 19.94 16.54
N LYS A 144 1.26 20.00 16.01
CA LYS A 144 0.82 19.18 14.88
C LYS A 144 1.79 19.24 13.69
N LYS A 145 2.32 20.45 13.39
CA LYS A 145 3.23 20.66 12.27
C LYS A 145 4.55 19.89 12.44
N GLU A 146 5.07 19.79 13.64
CA GLU A 146 6.30 19.05 13.94
C GLU A 146 6.07 17.55 13.81
N ILE A 147 4.95 17.04 14.36
CA ILE A 147 4.56 15.63 14.21
C ILE A 147 4.37 15.27 12.73
N ALA A 148 3.69 16.12 11.96
CA ALA A 148 3.49 15.91 10.53
C ALA A 148 4.82 15.85 9.76
N ALA A 149 5.74 16.79 10.05
CA ALA A 149 7.05 16.82 9.40
C ALA A 149 7.87 15.56 9.71
N MET A 150 7.93 15.15 10.99
CA MET A 150 8.65 13.94 11.40
C MET A 150 8.04 12.68 10.78
N ALA A 151 6.72 12.53 10.83
CA ALA A 151 6.03 11.39 10.23
C ALA A 151 6.28 11.31 8.72
N SER A 152 6.23 12.42 8.01
CA SER A 152 6.50 12.50 6.57
C SER A 152 7.93 12.07 6.22
N ILE A 153 8.92 12.55 6.97
CA ILE A 153 10.34 12.20 6.76
C ILE A 153 10.56 10.70 7.00
N ILE A 154 10.03 10.16 8.11
CA ILE A 154 10.20 8.74 8.46
C ILE A 154 9.51 7.85 7.42
N THR A 155 8.26 8.16 7.06
CA THR A 155 7.50 7.38 6.06
C THR A 155 8.18 7.42 4.69
N ALA A 156 8.68 8.59 4.26
CA ALA A 156 9.40 8.73 3.00
C ALA A 156 10.72 7.93 3.04
N ALA A 157 11.48 7.99 4.14
CA ALA A 157 12.73 7.24 4.29
C ALA A 157 12.48 5.73 4.25
N ILE A 158 11.49 5.22 4.99
CA ILE A 158 11.10 3.81 4.97
C ILE A 158 10.74 3.36 3.55
N SER A 159 9.88 4.12 2.88
CA SER A 159 9.45 3.78 1.51
C SER A 159 10.62 3.79 0.55
N TYR A 160 11.46 4.83 0.57
CA TYR A 160 12.61 4.94 -0.30
C TYR A 160 13.60 3.79 -0.09
N LEU A 161 14.00 3.52 1.16
CA LEU A 161 14.98 2.48 1.48
C LEU A 161 14.46 1.08 1.16
N ALA A 162 13.19 0.79 1.44
CA ALA A 162 12.58 -0.49 1.11
C ALA A 162 12.45 -0.73 -0.40
N LEU A 163 12.24 0.33 -1.19
CA LEU A 163 12.25 0.23 -2.65
C LEU A 163 13.68 0.11 -3.21
N LEU A 164 14.65 0.70 -2.52
CA LEU A 164 16.05 0.72 -2.94
C LEU A 164 16.76 -0.61 -2.63
N GLU A 165 16.40 -1.30 -1.54
CA GLU A 165 17.11 -2.50 -1.06
C GLU A 165 17.25 -3.61 -2.12
N GLU A 166 16.35 -3.68 -3.10
CA GLU A 166 16.41 -4.70 -4.17
C GLU A 166 17.71 -4.60 -5.00
N ASN A 167 18.23 -3.38 -5.18
CA ASN A 167 19.37 -3.12 -6.04
C ASN A 167 20.55 -2.45 -5.30
N CYS A 168 20.41 -2.18 -4.01
CA CYS A 168 21.40 -1.48 -3.21
C CYS A 168 21.63 -2.21 -1.88
N PRO A 169 22.72 -2.95 -1.71
CA PRO A 169 22.96 -3.71 -0.47
C PRO A 169 23.32 -2.82 0.72
N VAL A 170 23.90 -1.65 0.47
CA VAL A 170 24.36 -0.72 1.51
C VAL A 170 23.99 0.70 1.16
N TYR A 171 23.37 1.41 2.09
CA TYR A 171 23.04 2.82 1.96
C TYR A 171 23.54 3.59 3.19
N ASN A 172 24.42 4.56 3.01
CA ASN A 172 25.06 5.32 4.08
C ASN A 172 25.66 4.45 5.21
N GLY A 173 26.23 3.29 4.86
CA GLY A 173 26.78 2.33 5.80
C GLY A 173 25.77 1.34 6.40
N LEU A 174 24.47 1.54 6.21
CA LEU A 174 23.42 0.61 6.62
C LEU A 174 23.28 -0.52 5.62
N LYS A 175 23.33 -1.76 6.08
CA LYS A 175 23.16 -2.97 5.26
C LYS A 175 21.68 -3.24 5.00
N ILE A 176 21.03 -2.43 4.16
CA ILE A 176 19.57 -2.44 3.98
C ILE A 176 18.98 -3.73 3.40
N GLN A 177 19.82 -4.63 2.83
CA GLN A 177 19.38 -5.99 2.47
C GLN A 177 19.38 -6.99 3.62
N GLN A 178 19.89 -6.59 4.79
CA GLN A 178 19.95 -7.43 6.00
C GLN A 178 19.02 -6.87 7.08
N GLU A 179 18.50 -7.74 7.96
CA GLU A 179 17.66 -7.32 9.09
C GLU A 179 18.36 -6.29 9.98
N SER A 180 19.66 -6.50 10.24
CA SER A 180 20.47 -5.59 11.07
C SER A 180 20.58 -4.16 10.54
N GLY A 181 20.22 -3.91 9.30
CA GLY A 181 20.16 -2.55 8.74
C GLY A 181 18.85 -1.82 9.05
N TRP A 182 17.85 -2.54 9.61
CA TRP A 182 16.52 -2.02 9.91
C TRP A 182 16.18 -1.99 11.42
N GLU A 183 17.07 -2.47 12.28
CA GLU A 183 16.95 -2.42 13.74
C GLU A 183 17.21 -1.02 14.30
#